data_d592b185327e42cc1d135b1937d6e46f
#
_entry.id   d592b185327e42cc1d135b1937d6e46f
#
_cell.length_a   1.000
_cell.length_b   1.000
_cell.length_c   1.000
_cell.angle_alpha   90.00
_cell.angle_beta   90.00
_cell.angle_gamma   90.00
#
_symmetry.space_group_name_H-M   'P 1'
#
loop_
_entity.id
_entity.type
_entity.pdbx_description
1 polymer ?
#
loop_
_entity_poly.entity_id
_entity_poly.type
_entity_poly.pdbx_seq_one_letter_code
_entity_poly.pdbx_strand_id
1 'polypeptide(L)'
;PRPEHVHFFGTAHEALLSGFRPCKRCRPMELSGTPPQWLRPLLAEIEADPGRRWTDHDMRAAGLSPERVRRWFKRNHGMTFHAFGRARRLGAALGQVKRGSRVGPAAFDAGYDSLSGFQDAFVQYFGSSPTALGDASVVHVDRITTPLGPMLVGATDEALCLLEFVDRRALPTQVARIRKGLSAVFVPDRNEVVDLTAAQVEAYFAGELEAFAVPTVTPGTDFQRVVWAGLANIPYGETRSYSELAH
;
A
#
# COMPACT_ATOMS: atom_id res chain seq x y z
N PRO A 1 18.52 31.31 -3.72
CA PRO A 1 19.63 31.22 -2.77
C PRO A 1 20.94 31.12 -3.54
N ARG A 2 22.01 31.67 -3.01
CA ARG A 2 23.33 31.51 -3.61
C ARG A 2 23.79 30.08 -3.43
N PRO A 3 24.50 29.45 -4.40
CA PRO A 3 24.89 28.03 -4.33
C PRO A 3 25.62 27.65 -3.05
N GLU A 4 26.45 28.55 -2.53
CA GLU A 4 27.22 28.38 -1.27
C GLU A 4 26.33 28.26 -0.01
N HIS A 5 25.05 28.62 -0.09
CA HIS A 5 24.08 28.53 1.02
C HIS A 5 23.08 27.39 0.82
N VAL A 6 23.33 26.48 -0.14
CA VAL A 6 22.46 25.34 -0.42
C VAL A 6 23.11 24.06 0.09
N HIS A 7 22.43 23.40 1.02
CA HIS A 7 22.83 22.08 1.52
C HIS A 7 21.80 21.05 1.07
N PHE A 8 22.28 19.94 0.56
CA PHE A 8 21.45 18.83 0.14
C PHE A 8 21.46 17.74 1.20
N PHE A 9 20.27 17.27 1.59
CA PHE A 9 20.06 16.19 2.54
C PHE A 9 19.31 15.04 1.87
N GLY A 10 19.61 13.81 2.24
CA GLY A 10 18.92 12.63 1.72
C GLY A 10 17.46 12.58 2.14
N THR A 11 17.15 13.11 3.34
CA THR A 11 15.78 13.15 3.89
C THR A 11 15.47 14.49 4.55
N ALA A 12 14.18 14.82 4.66
CA ALA A 12 13.74 16.01 5.40
C ALA A 12 14.05 15.90 6.90
N HIS A 13 14.15 14.68 7.43
CA HIS A 13 14.51 14.42 8.83
C HIS A 13 15.98 14.76 9.11
N GLU A 14 16.90 14.36 8.23
CA GLU A 14 18.31 14.76 8.31
C GLU A 14 18.50 16.28 8.32
N ALA A 15 17.76 16.96 7.43
CA ALA A 15 17.80 18.44 7.39
C ALA A 15 17.34 19.04 8.71
N LEU A 16 16.26 18.49 9.32
CA LEU A 16 15.76 18.94 10.61
C LEU A 16 16.79 18.74 11.73
N LEU A 17 17.40 17.56 11.82
CA LEU A 17 18.45 17.26 12.80
C LEU A 17 19.69 18.15 12.63
N SER A 18 19.95 18.61 11.41
CA SER A 18 21.02 19.59 11.10
C SER A 18 20.60 21.04 11.36
N GLY A 19 19.46 21.28 12.01
CA GLY A 19 19.01 22.61 12.43
C GLY A 19 18.23 23.40 11.36
N PHE A 20 17.88 22.79 10.23
CA PHE A 20 17.09 23.46 9.20
C PHE A 20 15.60 23.39 9.52
N ARG A 21 14.90 24.53 9.35
CA ARG A 21 13.44 24.57 9.57
C ARG A 21 12.70 24.01 8.37
N PRO A 22 11.64 23.21 8.60
CA PRO A 22 10.78 22.72 7.53
C PRO A 22 10.17 23.88 6.74
N CYS A 23 10.18 23.76 5.42
CA CYS A 23 9.56 24.74 4.53
C CYS A 23 8.04 24.77 4.72
N LYS A 24 7.49 25.94 5.07
CA LYS A 24 6.04 26.12 5.25
C LYS A 24 5.23 25.92 3.95
N ARG A 25 5.86 26.07 2.77
CA ARG A 25 5.21 25.92 1.47
C ARG A 25 5.16 24.46 1.02
N CYS A 26 6.27 23.73 1.11
CA CYS A 26 6.34 22.31 0.69
C CYS A 26 6.09 21.33 1.86
N ARG A 27 6.15 21.83 3.11
CA ARG A 27 5.84 21.10 4.35
C ARG A 27 6.41 19.67 4.36
N PRO A 28 7.75 19.51 4.26
CA PRO A 28 8.37 18.20 4.09
C PRO A 28 8.21 17.27 5.28
N MET A 29 7.87 17.84 6.46
CA MET A 29 7.62 17.08 7.69
C MET A 29 6.12 16.81 7.93
N GLU A 30 5.22 17.42 7.16
CA GLU A 30 3.82 16.98 7.19
C GLU A 30 3.78 15.55 6.66
N LEU A 31 3.23 14.66 7.47
CA LEU A 31 3.08 13.25 7.17
C LEU A 31 2.47 13.10 5.76
N SER A 32 3.34 12.85 4.78
CA SER A 32 2.91 12.63 3.42
C SER A 32 2.21 11.28 3.40
N GLY A 33 0.89 11.30 3.41
CA GLY A 33 0.09 10.09 3.44
C GLY A 33 -1.27 10.24 4.10
N THR A 34 -1.40 11.11 5.12
CA THR A 34 -2.73 11.40 5.68
C THR A 34 -3.58 12.12 4.62
N PRO A 35 -4.72 11.54 4.22
CA PRO A 35 -5.59 12.19 3.26
C PRO A 35 -6.05 13.55 3.81
N PRO A 36 -5.92 14.64 3.02
CA PRO A 36 -6.39 15.94 3.45
C PRO A 36 -7.91 15.91 3.65
N GLN A 37 -8.40 16.75 4.56
CA GLN A 37 -9.83 16.77 4.95
C GLN A 37 -10.77 16.85 3.73
N TRP A 38 -10.40 17.64 2.70
CA TRP A 38 -11.20 17.78 1.48
C TRP A 38 -11.30 16.51 0.63
N LEU A 39 -10.39 15.54 0.81
CA LEU A 39 -10.37 14.29 0.04
C LEU A 39 -11.02 13.11 0.78
N ARG A 40 -11.13 13.20 2.11
CA ARG A 40 -11.66 12.11 2.94
C ARG A 40 -13.04 11.62 2.52
N PRO A 41 -14.02 12.50 2.16
CA PRO A 41 -15.31 12.03 1.69
C PRO A 41 -15.22 11.18 0.43
N LEU A 42 -14.37 11.58 -0.54
CA LEU A 42 -14.16 10.80 -1.76
C LEU A 42 -13.56 9.43 -1.46
N LEU A 43 -12.57 9.36 -0.57
CA LEU A 43 -11.98 8.09 -0.19
C LEU A 43 -12.99 7.18 0.51
N ALA A 44 -13.81 7.71 1.40
CA ALA A 44 -14.87 6.96 2.07
C ALA A 44 -15.90 6.40 1.05
N GLU A 45 -16.29 7.17 0.03
CA GLU A 45 -17.17 6.67 -1.01
C GLU A 45 -16.52 5.59 -1.89
N ILE A 46 -15.22 5.70 -2.16
CA ILE A 46 -14.47 4.66 -2.89
C ILE A 46 -14.39 3.37 -2.06
N GLU A 47 -14.24 3.47 -0.74
CA GLU A 47 -14.27 2.30 0.14
C GLU A 47 -15.65 1.67 0.21
N ALA A 48 -16.71 2.48 0.29
CA ALA A 48 -18.09 2.00 0.37
C ALA A 48 -18.57 1.33 -0.93
N ASP A 49 -18.12 1.83 -2.08
CA ASP A 49 -18.46 1.29 -3.41
C ASP A 49 -17.21 1.23 -4.32
N PRO A 50 -16.38 0.19 -4.19
CA PRO A 50 -15.20 0.00 -5.04
C PRO A 50 -15.52 -0.18 -6.52
N GLY A 51 -16.75 -0.60 -6.85
CA GLY A 51 -17.23 -0.80 -8.22
C GLY A 51 -17.51 0.50 -8.98
N ARG A 52 -17.81 1.59 -8.27
CA ARG A 52 -18.19 2.87 -8.85
C ARG A 52 -17.11 3.47 -9.74
N ARG A 53 -17.49 3.84 -10.96
CA ARG A 53 -16.63 4.62 -11.87
C ARG A 53 -16.84 6.10 -11.61
N TRP A 54 -15.81 6.75 -11.10
CA TRP A 54 -15.78 8.19 -10.91
C TRP A 54 -15.34 8.90 -12.17
N THR A 55 -16.14 9.85 -12.64
CA THR A 55 -15.79 10.77 -13.73
C THR A 55 -15.36 12.12 -13.18
N ASP A 56 -14.77 12.95 -14.04
CA ASP A 56 -14.46 14.36 -13.71
C ASP A 56 -15.73 15.16 -13.36
N HIS A 57 -16.86 14.79 -13.99
CA HIS A 57 -18.16 15.39 -13.70
C HIS A 57 -18.59 15.07 -12.27
N ASP A 58 -18.51 13.80 -11.85
CA ASP A 58 -18.87 13.37 -10.49
C ASP A 58 -18.00 14.06 -9.43
N MET A 59 -16.70 14.20 -9.69
CA MET A 59 -15.80 14.92 -8.79
C MET A 59 -16.22 16.38 -8.63
N ARG A 60 -16.55 17.08 -9.73
CA ARG A 60 -17.00 18.46 -9.67
C ARG A 60 -18.34 18.59 -8.95
N ALA A 61 -19.28 17.66 -9.19
CA ALA A 61 -20.56 17.62 -8.49
C ALA A 61 -20.39 17.41 -6.97
N ALA A 62 -19.37 16.68 -6.55
CA ALA A 62 -18.97 16.52 -5.15
C ALA A 62 -18.12 17.68 -4.59
N GLY A 63 -17.99 18.79 -5.33
CA GLY A 63 -17.22 19.98 -4.92
C GLY A 63 -15.70 19.79 -4.97
N LEU A 64 -15.21 18.77 -5.70
CA LEU A 64 -13.80 18.47 -5.83
C LEU A 64 -13.21 18.95 -7.15
N SER A 65 -11.96 19.44 -7.13
CA SER A 65 -11.21 19.69 -8.35
C SER A 65 -10.55 18.39 -8.85
N PRO A 66 -10.90 17.91 -10.06
CA PRO A 66 -10.30 16.71 -10.63
C PRO A 66 -8.77 16.81 -10.75
N GLU A 67 -8.23 17.99 -11.06
CA GLU A 67 -6.79 18.23 -11.18
C GLU A 67 -6.09 18.11 -9.83
N ARG A 68 -6.75 18.57 -8.75
CA ARG A 68 -6.24 18.47 -7.38
C ARG A 68 -6.24 17.02 -6.91
N VAL A 69 -7.30 16.27 -7.21
CA VAL A 69 -7.41 14.83 -6.93
C VAL A 69 -6.30 14.07 -7.65
N ARG A 70 -6.15 14.27 -8.98
CA ARG A 70 -5.11 13.61 -9.78
C ARG A 70 -3.70 13.88 -9.26
N ARG A 71 -3.37 15.13 -8.90
CA ARG A 71 -2.06 15.49 -8.34
C ARG A 71 -1.82 14.79 -7.00
N TRP A 72 -2.83 14.71 -6.15
CA TRP A 72 -2.71 14.05 -4.87
C TRP A 72 -2.45 12.54 -5.04
N PHE A 73 -3.23 11.87 -5.88
CA PHE A 73 -3.05 10.44 -6.16
C PHE A 73 -1.68 10.15 -6.78
N LYS A 74 -1.25 10.95 -7.77
CA LYS A 74 0.07 10.77 -8.38
C LYS A 74 1.20 10.92 -7.37
N ARG A 75 1.09 11.89 -6.45
CA ARG A 75 2.09 12.14 -5.41
C ARG A 75 2.10 11.05 -4.33
N ASN A 76 0.93 10.58 -3.90
CA ASN A 76 0.80 9.70 -2.74
C ASN A 76 0.74 8.22 -3.09
N HIS A 77 0.20 7.85 -4.25
CA HIS A 77 0.10 6.46 -4.71
C HIS A 77 0.96 6.16 -5.94
N GLY A 78 1.69 7.14 -6.49
CA GLY A 78 2.49 6.95 -7.70
C GLY A 78 1.70 6.77 -8.99
N MET A 79 0.37 6.66 -8.91
CA MET A 79 -0.55 6.44 -10.04
C MET A 79 -1.66 7.49 -10.10
N THR A 80 -2.36 7.56 -11.24
CA THR A 80 -3.50 8.46 -11.37
C THR A 80 -4.71 7.93 -10.60
N PHE A 81 -5.64 8.83 -10.23
CA PHE A 81 -6.90 8.46 -9.60
C PHE A 81 -7.68 7.39 -10.37
N HIS A 82 -7.79 7.56 -11.70
CA HIS A 82 -8.50 6.59 -12.54
C HIS A 82 -7.78 5.24 -12.64
N ALA A 83 -6.42 5.23 -12.62
CA ALA A 83 -5.65 3.99 -12.57
C ALA A 83 -5.84 3.27 -11.23
N PHE A 84 -5.86 4.02 -10.11
CA PHE A 84 -6.14 3.49 -8.79
C PHE A 84 -7.52 2.86 -8.71
N GLY A 85 -8.58 3.58 -9.11
CA GLY A 85 -9.94 3.03 -9.12
C GLY A 85 -10.10 1.83 -10.06
N ARG A 86 -9.42 1.84 -11.22
CA ARG A 86 -9.41 0.67 -12.13
C ARG A 86 -8.77 -0.54 -11.47
N ALA A 87 -7.61 -0.37 -10.83
CA ALA A 87 -6.90 -1.44 -10.17
C ALA A 87 -7.75 -2.08 -9.05
N ARG A 88 -8.45 -1.27 -8.25
CA ARG A 88 -9.38 -1.75 -7.22
C ARG A 88 -10.52 -2.56 -7.81
N ARG A 89 -11.19 -2.06 -8.86
CA ARG A 89 -12.28 -2.79 -9.52
C ARG A 89 -11.81 -4.13 -10.09
N LEU A 90 -10.64 -4.16 -10.75
CA LEU A 90 -10.06 -5.39 -11.26
C LEU A 90 -9.69 -6.37 -10.13
N GLY A 91 -9.20 -5.86 -9.00
CA GLY A 91 -8.93 -6.66 -7.81
C GLY A 91 -10.18 -7.26 -7.19
N ALA A 92 -11.25 -6.46 -7.05
CA ALA A 92 -12.54 -6.94 -6.56
C ALA A 92 -13.12 -8.04 -7.47
N ALA A 93 -13.04 -7.86 -8.81
CA ALA A 93 -13.46 -8.89 -9.77
C ALA A 93 -12.62 -10.17 -9.65
N LEU A 94 -11.30 -10.07 -9.48
CA LEU A 94 -10.45 -11.22 -9.23
C LEU A 94 -10.85 -11.95 -7.94
N GLY A 95 -11.11 -11.23 -6.87
CA GLY A 95 -11.60 -11.78 -5.61
C GLY A 95 -12.93 -12.54 -5.79
N GLN A 96 -13.87 -12.02 -6.58
CA GLN A 96 -15.13 -12.72 -6.92
C GLN A 96 -14.87 -14.01 -7.70
N VAL A 97 -14.02 -13.95 -8.74
CA VAL A 97 -13.67 -15.14 -9.55
C VAL A 97 -13.01 -16.22 -8.67
N LYS A 98 -12.12 -15.85 -7.76
CA LYS A 98 -11.50 -16.79 -6.81
C LYS A 98 -12.50 -17.43 -5.85
N ARG A 99 -13.56 -16.72 -5.49
CA ARG A 99 -14.69 -17.28 -4.69
C ARG A 99 -15.70 -18.08 -5.52
N GLY A 100 -15.39 -18.37 -6.80
CA GLY A 100 -16.20 -19.22 -7.67
C GLY A 100 -17.19 -18.49 -8.59
N SER A 101 -17.20 -17.15 -8.60
CA SER A 101 -18.00 -16.39 -9.54
C SER A 101 -17.50 -16.60 -10.98
N ARG A 102 -18.43 -16.61 -11.95
CA ARG A 102 -18.04 -16.60 -13.36
C ARG A 102 -17.43 -15.26 -13.74
N VAL A 103 -16.50 -15.27 -14.69
CA VAL A 103 -15.79 -14.06 -15.14
C VAL A 103 -16.75 -12.98 -15.68
N GLY A 104 -17.82 -13.37 -16.38
CA GLY A 104 -18.81 -12.43 -16.92
C GLY A 104 -19.49 -11.59 -15.83
N PRO A 105 -20.22 -12.19 -14.89
CA PRO A 105 -20.81 -11.46 -13.76
C PRO A 105 -19.79 -10.57 -13.04
N ALA A 106 -18.62 -11.09 -12.69
CA ALA A 106 -17.58 -10.33 -12.01
C ALA A 106 -17.09 -9.10 -12.84
N ALA A 107 -17.06 -9.20 -14.16
CA ALA A 107 -16.72 -8.10 -15.05
C ALA A 107 -17.79 -7.00 -15.02
N PHE A 108 -19.08 -7.36 -15.08
CA PHE A 108 -20.16 -6.39 -15.02
C PHE A 108 -20.27 -5.72 -13.66
N ASP A 109 -20.13 -6.46 -12.56
CA ASP A 109 -20.09 -5.92 -11.18
C ASP A 109 -18.91 -4.96 -10.98
N ALA A 110 -17.78 -5.19 -11.68
CA ALA A 110 -16.64 -4.28 -11.69
C ALA A 110 -16.85 -3.06 -12.61
N GLY A 111 -18.06 -2.85 -13.16
CA GLY A 111 -18.44 -1.69 -13.95
C GLY A 111 -17.90 -1.71 -15.39
N TYR A 112 -17.68 -2.89 -15.98
CA TYR A 112 -17.33 -3.02 -17.39
C TYR A 112 -18.56 -3.30 -18.24
N ASP A 113 -18.67 -2.63 -19.38
CA ASP A 113 -19.79 -2.74 -20.30
C ASP A 113 -19.66 -3.95 -21.24
N SER A 114 -18.45 -4.56 -21.30
CA SER A 114 -18.18 -5.74 -22.12
C SER A 114 -17.14 -6.65 -21.49
N LEU A 115 -17.28 -7.95 -21.75
CA LEU A 115 -16.32 -8.96 -21.28
C LEU A 115 -14.93 -8.78 -21.94
N SER A 116 -14.87 -8.42 -23.22
CA SER A 116 -13.61 -8.19 -23.93
C SER A 116 -12.86 -6.99 -23.32
N GLY A 117 -13.54 -5.86 -23.13
CA GLY A 117 -12.95 -4.69 -22.50
C GLY A 117 -12.45 -4.95 -21.06
N PHE A 118 -13.16 -5.82 -20.32
CA PHE A 118 -12.69 -6.29 -19.02
C PHE A 118 -11.43 -7.15 -19.15
N GLN A 119 -11.45 -8.15 -20.04
CA GLN A 119 -10.30 -9.06 -20.23
C GLN A 119 -9.03 -8.30 -20.67
N ASP A 120 -9.16 -7.37 -21.61
CA ASP A 120 -8.03 -6.54 -22.05
C ASP A 120 -7.46 -5.71 -20.90
N ALA A 121 -8.31 -5.02 -20.15
CA ALA A 121 -7.88 -4.23 -18.99
C ALA A 121 -7.26 -5.11 -17.89
N PHE A 122 -7.80 -6.31 -17.68
CA PHE A 122 -7.32 -7.26 -16.69
C PHE A 122 -5.93 -7.80 -17.06
N VAL A 123 -5.74 -8.25 -18.32
CA VAL A 123 -4.45 -8.72 -18.83
C VAL A 123 -3.42 -7.58 -18.83
N GLN A 124 -3.82 -6.38 -19.24
CA GLN A 124 -2.93 -5.21 -19.19
C GLN A 124 -2.45 -4.90 -17.77
N TYR A 125 -3.28 -5.09 -16.76
CA TYR A 125 -2.95 -4.77 -15.37
C TYR A 125 -2.19 -5.90 -14.67
N PHE A 126 -2.67 -7.15 -14.78
CA PHE A 126 -2.13 -8.30 -14.07
C PHE A 126 -1.15 -9.15 -14.88
N GLY A 127 -1.07 -8.96 -16.19
CA GLY A 127 -0.21 -9.74 -17.08
C GLY A 127 -0.77 -11.11 -17.48
N SER A 128 -1.96 -11.48 -16.99
CA SER A 128 -2.59 -12.79 -17.24
C SER A 128 -4.11 -12.69 -17.20
N SER A 129 -4.81 -13.70 -17.72
CA SER A 129 -6.28 -13.72 -17.68
C SER A 129 -6.82 -14.00 -16.28
N PRO A 130 -8.09 -13.62 -15.98
CA PRO A 130 -8.71 -13.90 -14.68
C PRO A 130 -8.70 -15.38 -14.29
N THR A 131 -8.93 -16.25 -15.25
CA THR A 131 -8.90 -17.71 -15.04
C THR A 131 -7.51 -18.26 -14.76
N ALA A 132 -6.48 -17.71 -15.42
CA ALA A 132 -5.10 -18.11 -15.19
C ALA A 132 -4.56 -17.66 -13.81
N LEU A 133 -5.19 -16.66 -13.19
CA LEU A 133 -4.84 -16.16 -11.85
C LEU A 133 -5.73 -16.74 -10.74
N GLY A 134 -6.56 -17.76 -11.04
CA GLY A 134 -7.42 -18.39 -10.04
C GLY A 134 -6.68 -18.84 -8.78
N ASP A 135 -5.48 -19.40 -8.94
CA ASP A 135 -4.64 -19.88 -7.83
C ASP A 135 -3.64 -18.83 -7.30
N ALA A 136 -3.53 -17.65 -7.94
CA ALA A 136 -2.63 -16.61 -7.48
C ALA A 136 -3.08 -16.03 -6.13
N SER A 137 -2.17 -15.76 -5.20
CA SER A 137 -2.49 -15.02 -3.99
C SER A 137 -2.81 -13.56 -4.33
N VAL A 138 -3.81 -12.98 -3.69
CA VAL A 138 -4.05 -11.52 -3.76
C VAL A 138 -3.36 -10.88 -2.57
N VAL A 139 -2.52 -9.89 -2.83
CA VAL A 139 -1.93 -9.03 -1.81
C VAL A 139 -2.61 -7.68 -1.88
N HIS A 140 -3.41 -7.37 -0.87
CA HIS A 140 -4.03 -6.08 -0.67
C HIS A 140 -2.99 -5.10 -0.16
N VAL A 141 -2.88 -3.94 -0.81
CA VAL A 141 -1.83 -2.97 -0.52
C VAL A 141 -2.43 -1.61 -0.22
N ASP A 142 -2.08 -1.06 0.93
CA ASP A 142 -2.42 0.31 1.28
C ASP A 142 -1.23 1.04 1.90
N ARG A 143 -1.39 2.35 2.01
CA ARG A 143 -0.39 3.24 2.58
C ARG A 143 -0.86 3.76 3.93
N ILE A 144 -0.10 3.48 4.97
CA ILE A 144 -0.32 4.03 6.31
C ILE A 144 0.65 5.16 6.61
N THR A 145 0.25 6.04 7.51
CA THR A 145 1.06 7.17 7.97
C THR A 145 1.59 6.87 9.36
N THR A 146 2.89 7.07 9.55
CA THR A 146 3.54 6.96 10.86
C THR A 146 4.32 8.22 11.21
N PRO A 147 4.66 8.46 12.48
CA PRO A 147 5.53 9.59 12.88
C PRO A 147 6.89 9.61 12.18
N LEU A 148 7.39 8.46 11.73
CA LEU A 148 8.68 8.33 11.03
C LEU A 148 8.56 8.48 9.51
N GLY A 149 7.33 8.53 8.99
CA GLY A 149 7.06 8.64 7.55
C GLY A 149 6.02 7.61 7.10
N PRO A 150 5.62 7.67 5.82
CA PRO A 150 4.62 6.76 5.29
C PRO A 150 5.20 5.37 5.05
N MET A 151 4.43 4.35 5.41
CA MET A 151 4.74 2.95 5.15
C MET A 151 3.74 2.34 4.17
N LEU A 152 4.20 1.36 3.40
CA LEU A 152 3.38 0.50 2.58
C LEU A 152 3.10 -0.78 3.36
N VAL A 153 1.83 -1.10 3.52
CA VAL A 153 1.34 -2.35 4.09
C VAL A 153 0.88 -3.23 2.96
N GLY A 154 1.27 -4.50 2.96
CA GLY A 154 0.77 -5.50 2.02
C GLY A 154 0.41 -6.77 2.75
N ALA A 155 -0.83 -7.25 2.58
CA ALA A 155 -1.32 -8.44 3.23
C ALA A 155 -2.15 -9.33 2.28
N THR A 156 -2.06 -10.63 2.46
CA THR A 156 -3.06 -11.57 1.95
C THR A 156 -4.31 -11.50 2.84
N ASP A 157 -5.34 -12.26 2.51
CA ASP A 157 -6.53 -12.34 3.38
C ASP A 157 -6.21 -12.96 4.76
N GLU A 158 -5.07 -13.63 4.90
CA GLU A 158 -4.70 -14.38 6.10
C GLU A 158 -3.54 -13.75 6.89
N ALA A 159 -2.59 -13.08 6.20
CA ALA A 159 -1.34 -12.66 6.83
C ALA A 159 -0.67 -11.46 6.17
N LEU A 160 0.02 -10.67 6.97
CA LEU A 160 0.91 -9.59 6.57
C LEU A 160 2.15 -10.16 5.86
N CYS A 161 2.47 -9.63 4.68
CA CYS A 161 3.66 -10.01 3.92
C CYS A 161 4.62 -8.84 3.63
N LEU A 162 4.15 -7.60 3.82
CA LEU A 162 4.94 -6.39 3.59
C LEU A 162 4.56 -5.30 4.60
N LEU A 163 5.57 -4.76 5.29
CA LEU A 163 5.49 -3.51 6.04
C LEU A 163 6.83 -2.79 5.87
N GLU A 164 6.87 -1.77 5.03
CA GLU A 164 8.12 -1.08 4.70
C GLU A 164 7.88 0.40 4.41
N PHE A 165 8.86 1.24 4.70
CA PHE A 165 8.80 2.65 4.33
C PHE A 165 8.77 2.83 2.82
N VAL A 166 7.91 3.74 2.33
CA VAL A 166 7.68 3.93 0.89
C VAL A 166 8.90 4.49 0.13
N ASP A 167 9.82 5.15 0.83
CA ASP A 167 11.06 5.70 0.30
C ASP A 167 12.24 4.74 0.41
N ARG A 168 12.02 3.54 0.97
CA ARG A 168 13.07 2.53 1.10
C ARG A 168 13.56 2.07 -0.26
N ARG A 169 14.87 2.18 -0.48
CA ARG A 169 15.51 1.78 -1.77
C ARG A 169 15.28 0.31 -2.12
N ALA A 170 15.13 -0.55 -1.12
CA ALA A 170 14.92 -1.98 -1.29
C ALA A 170 13.45 -2.38 -1.56
N LEU A 171 12.48 -1.47 -1.41
CA LEU A 171 11.06 -1.78 -1.55
C LEU A 171 10.69 -2.47 -2.88
N PRO A 172 11.15 -2.03 -4.06
CA PRO A 172 10.84 -2.72 -5.32
C PRO A 172 11.34 -4.18 -5.34
N THR A 173 12.51 -4.43 -4.76
CA THR A 173 13.10 -5.79 -4.66
C THR A 173 12.29 -6.67 -3.71
N GLN A 174 11.81 -6.13 -2.59
CA GLN A 174 10.95 -6.85 -1.65
C GLN A 174 9.61 -7.20 -2.30
N VAL A 175 8.96 -6.25 -2.97
CA VAL A 175 7.71 -6.49 -3.71
C VAL A 175 7.89 -7.58 -4.77
N ALA A 176 8.99 -7.56 -5.54
CA ALA A 176 9.28 -8.59 -6.54
C ALA A 176 9.49 -9.98 -5.90
N ARG A 177 10.15 -10.04 -4.74
CA ARG A 177 10.35 -11.29 -3.98
C ARG A 177 9.04 -11.86 -3.47
N ILE A 178 8.18 -11.02 -2.87
CA ILE A 178 6.85 -11.43 -2.38
C ILE A 178 5.99 -11.92 -3.55
N ARG A 179 5.96 -11.15 -4.66
CA ARG A 179 5.23 -11.55 -5.87
C ARG A 179 5.62 -12.94 -6.35
N LYS A 180 6.92 -13.22 -6.41
CA LYS A 180 7.44 -14.53 -6.84
C LYS A 180 7.16 -15.62 -5.79
N GLY A 181 7.45 -15.33 -4.51
CA GLY A 181 7.38 -16.33 -3.42
C GLY A 181 5.97 -16.77 -3.07
N LEU A 182 4.98 -15.88 -3.24
CA LEU A 182 3.57 -16.18 -3.01
C LEU A 182 2.76 -16.38 -4.30
N SER A 183 3.42 -16.34 -5.48
CA SER A 183 2.72 -16.28 -6.78
C SER A 183 1.63 -15.20 -6.78
N ALA A 184 1.94 -14.02 -6.23
CA ALA A 184 0.96 -13.03 -5.85
C ALA A 184 0.75 -11.94 -6.89
N VAL A 185 -0.47 -11.42 -6.93
CA VAL A 185 -0.83 -10.15 -7.58
C VAL A 185 -1.13 -9.09 -6.51
N PHE A 186 -0.75 -7.85 -6.80
CA PHE A 186 -0.89 -6.73 -5.86
C PHE A 186 -2.07 -5.86 -6.28
N VAL A 187 -2.95 -5.56 -5.34
CA VAL A 187 -4.15 -4.75 -5.56
C VAL A 187 -4.16 -3.60 -4.55
N PRO A 188 -4.35 -2.36 -4.98
CA PRO A 188 -4.49 -1.23 -4.08
C PRO A 188 -5.86 -1.29 -3.39
N ASP A 189 -5.93 -1.97 -2.29
CA ASP A 189 -7.14 -2.24 -1.51
C ASP A 189 -6.79 -2.45 -0.03
N ARG A 190 -7.83 -2.54 0.83
CA ARG A 190 -7.70 -2.87 2.26
C ARG A 190 -8.47 -4.15 2.55
N ASN A 191 -7.96 -4.91 3.50
CA ASN A 191 -8.63 -6.06 4.10
C ASN A 191 -8.43 -6.01 5.62
N GLU A 192 -9.02 -6.94 6.34
CA GLU A 192 -8.96 -7.00 7.81
C GLU A 192 -7.52 -7.04 8.33
N VAL A 193 -6.59 -7.73 7.64
CA VAL A 193 -5.17 -7.80 8.05
C VAL A 193 -4.46 -6.47 7.86
N VAL A 194 -4.75 -5.75 6.77
CA VAL A 194 -4.23 -4.38 6.55
C VAL A 194 -4.77 -3.43 7.62
N ASP A 195 -6.06 -3.51 7.96
CA ASP A 195 -6.68 -2.67 8.99
C ASP A 195 -6.13 -2.97 10.37
N LEU A 196 -5.99 -4.24 10.74
CA LEU A 196 -5.37 -4.68 11.98
C LEU A 196 -3.91 -4.19 12.08
N THR A 197 -3.14 -4.32 10.98
CA THR A 197 -1.75 -3.83 10.93
C THR A 197 -1.69 -2.33 11.16
N ALA A 198 -2.56 -1.56 10.48
CA ALA A 198 -2.59 -0.11 10.61
C ALA A 198 -2.91 0.32 12.05
N ALA A 199 -3.92 -0.30 12.69
CA ALA A 199 -4.30 -0.02 14.06
C ALA A 199 -3.17 -0.37 15.05
N GLN A 200 -2.52 -1.52 14.89
CA GLN A 200 -1.41 -1.90 15.77
C GLN A 200 -0.17 -1.03 15.59
N VAL A 201 0.15 -0.61 14.36
CA VAL A 201 1.24 0.35 14.10
C VAL A 201 0.94 1.71 14.74
N GLU A 202 -0.31 2.18 14.69
CA GLU A 202 -0.73 3.41 15.35
C GLU A 202 -0.58 3.30 16.88
N ALA A 203 -1.09 2.22 17.50
CA ALA A 203 -0.96 1.95 18.93
C ALA A 203 0.50 1.81 19.38
N TYR A 204 1.35 1.17 18.56
CA TYR A 204 2.79 1.07 18.84
C TYR A 204 3.46 2.44 18.90
N PHE A 205 3.17 3.34 17.94
CA PHE A 205 3.71 4.69 17.95
C PHE A 205 3.11 5.59 19.05
N ALA A 206 1.91 5.27 19.55
CA ALA A 206 1.31 5.91 20.71
C ALA A 206 1.92 5.42 22.04
N GLY A 207 2.73 4.34 22.04
CA GLY A 207 3.27 3.71 23.25
C GLY A 207 2.25 2.83 23.99
N GLU A 208 1.17 2.43 23.31
CA GLU A 208 0.09 1.61 23.85
C GLU A 208 0.24 0.14 23.51
N LEU A 209 1.18 -0.22 22.62
CA LEU A 209 1.43 -1.57 22.16
C LEU A 209 2.94 -1.88 22.17
N GLU A 210 3.34 -2.99 22.79
CA GLU A 210 4.74 -3.47 22.82
C GLU A 210 4.95 -4.72 21.93
N ALA A 211 3.89 -5.47 21.63
CA ALA A 211 3.97 -6.69 20.83
C ALA A 211 2.85 -6.72 19.77
N PHE A 212 3.22 -7.03 18.53
CA PHE A 212 2.29 -7.16 17.42
C PHE A 212 1.64 -8.55 17.39
N ALA A 213 0.32 -8.61 17.22
CA ALA A 213 -0.45 -9.85 17.09
C ALA A 213 -0.89 -10.12 15.62
N VAL A 214 -0.36 -9.38 14.65
CA VAL A 214 -0.69 -9.56 13.24
C VAL A 214 -0.05 -10.85 12.73
N PRO A 215 -0.82 -11.79 12.14
CA PRO A 215 -0.26 -12.95 11.47
C PRO A 215 0.69 -12.53 10.34
N THR A 216 1.82 -13.20 10.19
CA THR A 216 2.82 -12.86 9.18
C THR A 216 3.12 -14.03 8.27
N VAL A 217 3.34 -13.78 6.98
CA VAL A 217 3.86 -14.74 6.01
C VAL A 217 5.16 -14.20 5.40
N THR A 218 6.22 -15.00 5.49
CA THR A 218 7.55 -14.61 5.08
C THR A 218 8.06 -15.55 3.98
N PRO A 219 7.81 -15.25 2.69
CA PRO A 219 8.33 -16.05 1.59
C PRO A 219 9.85 -15.89 1.51
N GLY A 220 10.58 -16.96 1.81
CA GLY A 220 12.04 -16.95 1.81
C GLY A 220 12.63 -18.37 1.88
N THR A 221 13.95 -18.45 1.82
CA THR A 221 14.69 -19.71 2.02
C THR A 221 14.57 -20.18 3.48
N ASP A 222 14.88 -21.46 3.74
CA ASP A 222 14.87 -22.01 5.10
C ASP A 222 15.78 -21.20 6.04
N PHE A 223 16.96 -20.85 5.58
CA PHE A 223 17.88 -19.99 6.33
C PHE A 223 17.26 -18.64 6.68
N GLN A 224 16.62 -17.97 5.71
CA GLN A 224 15.96 -16.69 5.96
C GLN A 224 14.84 -16.83 6.98
N ARG A 225 14.04 -17.90 6.90
CA ARG A 225 12.96 -18.15 7.86
C ARG A 225 13.48 -18.33 9.29
N VAL A 226 14.58 -19.06 9.46
CA VAL A 226 15.22 -19.22 10.77
C VAL A 226 15.71 -17.87 11.32
N VAL A 227 16.38 -17.06 10.50
CA VAL A 227 16.82 -15.72 10.91
C VAL A 227 15.64 -14.83 11.29
N TRP A 228 14.58 -14.82 10.50
CA TRP A 228 13.39 -13.98 10.79
C TRP A 228 12.66 -14.45 12.06
N ALA A 229 12.58 -15.75 12.31
CA ALA A 229 12.05 -16.27 13.56
C ALA A 229 12.88 -15.82 14.77
N GLY A 230 14.22 -15.84 14.65
CA GLY A 230 15.12 -15.29 15.67
C GLY A 230 14.90 -13.80 15.92
N LEU A 231 14.72 -13.00 14.85
CA LEU A 231 14.41 -11.57 14.97
C LEU A 231 13.06 -11.32 15.66
N ALA A 232 12.03 -12.12 15.34
CA ALA A 232 10.71 -12.00 15.95
C ALA A 232 10.70 -12.32 17.46
N ASN A 233 11.69 -13.06 17.95
CA ASN A 233 11.83 -13.42 19.37
C ASN A 233 12.62 -12.37 20.19
N ILE A 234 13.07 -11.26 19.60
CA ILE A 234 13.73 -10.19 20.35
C ILE A 234 12.66 -9.43 21.14
N PRO A 235 12.75 -9.37 22.48
CA PRO A 235 11.75 -8.65 23.28
C PRO A 235 11.73 -7.16 23.01
N TYR A 236 10.59 -6.52 23.26
CA TYR A 236 10.47 -5.08 23.18
C TYR A 236 11.51 -4.38 24.07
N GLY A 237 12.18 -3.36 23.52
CA GLY A 237 13.23 -2.60 24.22
C GLY A 237 14.60 -3.27 24.27
N GLU A 238 14.73 -4.52 23.80
CA GLU A 238 16.02 -5.20 23.70
C GLU A 238 16.65 -5.07 22.30
N THR A 239 17.95 -5.30 22.23
CA THR A 239 18.70 -5.38 20.96
C THR A 239 19.54 -6.64 20.97
N ARG A 240 19.72 -7.25 19.78
CA ARG A 240 20.60 -8.39 19.57
C ARG A 240 21.49 -8.18 18.37
N SER A 241 22.75 -8.58 18.48
CA SER A 241 23.66 -8.61 17.33
C SER A 241 23.39 -9.85 16.45
N TYR A 242 23.80 -9.79 15.20
CA TYR A 242 23.72 -10.98 14.31
C TYR A 242 24.53 -12.17 14.82
N SER A 243 25.62 -11.94 15.56
CA SER A 243 26.39 -13.00 16.19
C SER A 243 25.60 -13.73 17.28
N GLU A 244 24.79 -13.01 18.06
CA GLU A 244 23.92 -13.58 19.10
C GLU A 244 22.72 -14.33 18.51
N LEU A 245 22.29 -13.96 17.31
CA LEU A 245 21.21 -14.69 16.60
C LEU A 245 21.71 -15.97 15.89
N ALA A 246 23.03 -16.11 15.71
CA ALA A 246 23.63 -17.27 15.03
C ALA A 246 23.91 -18.44 15.97
N HIS A 247 23.72 -18.28 17.26
CA HIS A 247 23.88 -19.26 18.34
C HIS A 247 22.53 -19.67 18.93
#